data_79c719a0d6a2158b2239f3859e935e6d
#
_entry.id   79c719a0d6a2158b2239f3859e935e6d
#
_cell.length_a   1.000
_cell.length_b   1.000
_cell.length_c   1.000
_cell.angle_alpha   90.00
_cell.angle_beta   90.00
_cell.angle_gamma   90.00
#
_symmetry.space_group_name_H-M   'P 1'
#
loop_
_entity.id
_entity.type
_entity.pdbx_description
1 polymer ?
#
loop_
_entity_poly.entity_id
_entity_poly.type
_entity_poly.pdbx_seq_one_letter_code
_entity_poly.pdbx_strand_id
1 'polypeptide(L)'
;MLVLKRLAVVAVTVLAIVASEGAALAGLGQPSSWQIGLQQSASPVMENIVWFHDFLLYIITAITVFVLVLLVIVIVRFNARANPIPSRTTHNTLIEIAWTIIPIVILMVIAVPSFKLLFFQLNIPAADLTVKATGKQWYWSYNYPDNGQIEFDSLMLKEGERKEGQPRLLAVDNEMVVPVNKTVRVITTGADVIHSFAVPSFGIKIDAVPGRINETWFKATREGVYYGQCSELCGKDHAYMPIAVHVVSEQAFAAWLEEAKKKYARDGVVPPTNVAAARSITR
;
A
#
# COMPACT_ATOMS: atom_id res chain seq x y z
N MET A 1 -24.46 -37.58 -16.61
CA MET A 1 -23.25 -38.05 -15.88
C MET A 1 -21.94 -37.61 -16.51
N LEU A 2 -21.73 -37.74 -17.83
CA LEU A 2 -20.43 -37.39 -18.48
C LEU A 2 -20.07 -35.92 -18.40
N VAL A 3 -21.03 -35.00 -18.54
CA VAL A 3 -20.84 -33.54 -18.44
C VAL A 3 -20.44 -33.11 -17.03
N LEU A 4 -21.10 -33.69 -16.00
CA LEU A 4 -20.76 -33.40 -14.60
C LEU A 4 -19.33 -33.84 -14.24
N LYS A 5 -18.90 -35.01 -14.75
CA LYS A 5 -17.53 -35.50 -14.56
C LYS A 5 -16.51 -34.59 -15.25
N ARG A 6 -16.82 -34.11 -16.47
CA ARG A 6 -15.94 -33.18 -17.18
C ARG A 6 -15.82 -31.81 -16.47
N LEU A 7 -16.94 -31.29 -15.97
CA LEU A 7 -16.95 -30.04 -15.18
C LEU A 7 -16.18 -30.19 -13.85
N ALA A 8 -16.31 -31.33 -13.18
CA ALA A 8 -15.55 -31.61 -11.96
C ALA A 8 -14.02 -31.73 -12.25
N VAL A 9 -13.64 -32.38 -13.35
CA VAL A 9 -12.22 -32.46 -13.76
C VAL A 9 -11.69 -31.09 -14.09
N VAL A 10 -12.40 -30.26 -14.84
CA VAL A 10 -11.99 -28.88 -15.15
C VAL A 10 -11.86 -28.05 -13.87
N ALA A 11 -12.82 -28.13 -12.95
CA ALA A 11 -12.76 -27.42 -11.68
C ALA A 11 -11.57 -27.85 -10.82
N VAL A 12 -11.28 -29.16 -10.73
CA VAL A 12 -10.13 -29.69 -10.00
C VAL A 12 -8.82 -29.30 -10.68
N THR A 13 -8.77 -29.30 -12.02
CA THR A 13 -7.57 -28.88 -12.75
C THR A 13 -7.30 -27.38 -12.57
N VAL A 14 -8.34 -26.54 -12.63
CA VAL A 14 -8.22 -25.09 -12.36
C VAL A 14 -7.79 -24.86 -10.91
N LEU A 15 -8.36 -25.57 -9.95
CA LEU A 15 -7.96 -25.48 -8.53
C LEU A 15 -6.52 -25.94 -8.31
N ALA A 16 -6.08 -27.01 -9.01
CA ALA A 16 -4.70 -27.51 -8.96
C ALA A 16 -3.71 -26.53 -9.60
N ILE A 17 -4.07 -25.88 -10.70
CA ILE A 17 -3.25 -24.84 -11.34
C ILE A 17 -3.11 -23.63 -10.42
N VAL A 18 -4.21 -23.16 -9.80
CA VAL A 18 -4.19 -22.05 -8.83
C VAL A 18 -3.41 -22.42 -7.57
N ALA A 19 -3.46 -23.70 -7.13
CA ALA A 19 -2.70 -24.17 -5.96
C ALA A 19 -1.22 -24.46 -6.25
N SER A 20 -0.83 -24.67 -7.51
CA SER A 20 0.56 -24.95 -7.92
C SER A 20 1.36 -23.70 -8.24
N GLU A 21 0.74 -22.52 -8.25
CA GLU A 21 1.48 -21.27 -8.23
C GLU A 21 2.18 -21.17 -6.88
N GLY A 22 3.39 -21.74 -6.82
CA GLY A 22 4.29 -21.56 -5.69
C GLY A 22 4.30 -20.08 -5.36
N ALA A 23 4.02 -19.74 -4.11
CA ALA A 23 4.07 -18.37 -3.65
C ALA A 23 5.36 -17.75 -4.15
N ALA A 24 5.28 -16.96 -5.22
CA ALA A 24 6.39 -16.15 -5.66
C ALA A 24 6.74 -15.33 -4.42
N LEU A 25 7.87 -15.68 -3.78
CA LEU A 25 8.35 -14.95 -2.61
C LEU A 25 8.52 -13.52 -3.08
N ALA A 26 7.55 -12.69 -2.79
CA ALA A 26 7.66 -11.26 -3.02
C ALA A 26 8.96 -10.83 -2.34
N GLY A 27 9.91 -10.29 -3.10
CA GLY A 27 11.15 -9.79 -2.55
C GLY A 27 10.81 -8.78 -1.45
N LEU A 28 11.54 -8.81 -0.34
CA LEU A 28 11.33 -7.84 0.71
C LEU A 28 11.49 -6.44 0.12
N GLY A 29 10.47 -5.59 0.35
CA GLY A 29 10.51 -4.18 -0.05
C GLY A 29 10.34 -3.88 -1.55
N GLN A 30 10.16 -4.89 -2.40
CA GLN A 30 10.00 -4.69 -3.85
C GLN A 30 8.94 -5.63 -4.44
N PRO A 31 8.36 -5.29 -5.60
CA PRO A 31 7.45 -6.20 -6.30
C PRO A 31 8.20 -7.41 -6.85
N SER A 32 7.54 -8.56 -6.93
CA SER A 32 8.03 -9.76 -7.57
C SER A 32 7.26 -10.08 -8.86
N SER A 33 7.90 -10.84 -9.75
CA SER A 33 7.27 -11.27 -11.01
C SER A 33 6.00 -12.08 -10.72
N TRP A 34 4.92 -11.79 -11.45
CA TRP A 34 3.62 -12.49 -11.34
C TRP A 34 2.97 -12.44 -9.96
N GLN A 35 3.32 -11.46 -9.14
CA GLN A 35 2.75 -11.28 -7.81
C GLN A 35 1.25 -10.99 -7.88
N ILE A 36 0.42 -11.87 -7.32
CA ILE A 36 -1.03 -11.69 -7.23
C ILE A 36 -1.43 -11.00 -5.93
N GLY A 37 -0.74 -11.30 -4.82
CA GLY A 37 -1.00 -10.73 -3.51
C GLY A 37 -0.30 -9.40 -3.27
N LEU A 38 -0.51 -8.84 -2.09
CA LEU A 38 0.16 -7.63 -1.62
C LEU A 38 1.66 -7.91 -1.36
N GLN A 39 2.48 -6.86 -1.38
CA GLN A 39 3.88 -6.97 -0.97
C GLN A 39 3.99 -7.43 0.49
N GLN A 40 5.10 -8.07 0.82
CA GLN A 40 5.35 -8.53 2.18
C GLN A 40 5.33 -7.35 3.15
N SER A 41 4.52 -7.46 4.22
CA SER A 41 4.40 -6.42 5.23
C SER A 41 5.72 -6.22 5.98
N ALA A 42 6.09 -4.96 6.18
CA ALA A 42 7.26 -4.56 6.95
C ALA A 42 6.92 -3.45 7.97
N SER A 43 5.64 -3.28 8.28
CA SER A 43 5.14 -2.35 9.30
C SER A 43 3.85 -2.87 9.93
N PRO A 44 3.51 -2.45 11.17
CA PRO A 44 2.22 -2.77 11.78
C PRO A 44 1.01 -2.25 10.98
N VAL A 45 1.17 -1.14 10.26
CA VAL A 45 0.13 -0.60 9.38
C VAL A 45 -0.16 -1.57 8.25
N MET A 46 0.89 -2.06 7.56
CA MET A 46 0.73 -3.00 6.46
C MET A 46 0.21 -4.37 6.93
N GLU A 47 0.60 -4.84 8.12
CA GLU A 47 0.06 -6.08 8.70
C GLU A 47 -1.46 -5.99 8.89
N ASN A 48 -1.96 -4.88 9.41
CA ASN A 48 -3.40 -4.65 9.55
C ASN A 48 -4.11 -4.52 8.17
N ILE A 49 -3.46 -3.93 7.16
CA ILE A 49 -3.98 -3.86 5.80
C ILE A 49 -4.09 -5.27 5.19
N VAL A 50 -3.06 -6.11 5.33
CA VAL A 50 -3.09 -7.51 4.84
C VAL A 50 -4.21 -8.28 5.50
N TRP A 51 -4.34 -8.21 6.83
CA TRP A 51 -5.43 -8.86 7.54
C TRP A 51 -6.81 -8.40 7.03
N PHE A 52 -7.00 -7.10 6.85
CA PHE A 52 -8.27 -6.55 6.36
C PHE A 52 -8.54 -6.93 4.89
N HIS A 53 -7.49 -6.96 4.07
CA HIS A 53 -7.57 -7.45 2.69
C HIS A 53 -8.05 -8.91 2.64
N ASP A 54 -7.43 -9.79 3.42
CA ASP A 54 -7.81 -11.21 3.46
C ASP A 54 -9.24 -11.41 3.96
N PHE A 55 -9.64 -10.65 5.00
CA PHE A 55 -11.02 -10.65 5.48
C PHE A 55 -12.01 -10.28 4.37
N LEU A 56 -11.73 -9.22 3.60
CA LEU A 56 -12.56 -8.83 2.45
C LEU A 56 -12.53 -9.89 1.35
N LEU A 57 -11.38 -10.49 1.09
CA LEU A 57 -11.22 -11.52 0.06
C LEU A 57 -12.11 -12.74 0.33
N TYR A 58 -12.24 -13.18 1.58
CA TYR A 58 -13.18 -14.26 1.95
C TYR A 58 -14.64 -13.87 1.66
N ILE A 59 -15.05 -12.66 2.02
CA ILE A 59 -16.41 -12.17 1.80
C ILE A 59 -16.72 -12.10 0.29
N ILE A 60 -15.89 -11.45 -0.50
CA ILE A 60 -16.14 -11.27 -1.93
C ILE A 60 -16.06 -12.60 -2.69
N THR A 61 -15.17 -13.51 -2.27
CA THR A 61 -15.09 -14.85 -2.85
C THR A 61 -16.37 -15.64 -2.58
N ALA A 62 -16.90 -15.61 -1.36
CA ALA A 62 -18.16 -16.26 -1.03
C ALA A 62 -19.34 -15.71 -1.85
N ILE A 63 -19.41 -14.38 -2.02
CA ILE A 63 -20.43 -13.72 -2.85
C ILE A 63 -20.27 -14.14 -4.32
N THR A 64 -19.05 -14.13 -4.85
CA THR A 64 -18.76 -14.49 -6.24
C THR A 64 -19.14 -15.94 -6.53
N VAL A 65 -18.79 -16.87 -5.64
CA VAL A 65 -19.16 -18.28 -5.76
C VAL A 65 -20.68 -18.44 -5.69
N PHE A 66 -21.34 -17.76 -4.77
CA PHE A 66 -22.81 -17.78 -4.65
C PHE A 66 -23.48 -17.33 -5.95
N VAL A 67 -23.06 -16.19 -6.51
CA VAL A 67 -23.62 -15.67 -7.78
C VAL A 67 -23.32 -16.63 -8.94
N LEU A 68 -22.12 -17.19 -9.01
CA LEU A 68 -21.75 -18.19 -10.03
C LEU A 68 -22.66 -19.41 -9.96
N VAL A 69 -22.92 -19.92 -8.76
CA VAL A 69 -23.82 -21.07 -8.55
C VAL A 69 -25.24 -20.74 -9.03
N LEU A 70 -25.75 -19.53 -8.71
CA LEU A 70 -27.06 -19.10 -9.19
C LEU A 70 -27.11 -19.03 -10.73
N LEU A 71 -26.08 -18.48 -11.36
CA LEU A 71 -25.98 -18.41 -12.82
C LEU A 71 -25.96 -19.81 -13.45
N VAL A 72 -25.19 -20.73 -12.90
CA VAL A 72 -25.16 -22.13 -13.37
C VAL A 72 -26.54 -22.80 -13.23
N ILE A 73 -27.23 -22.56 -12.12
CA ILE A 73 -28.60 -23.07 -11.92
C ILE A 73 -29.56 -22.52 -12.98
N VAL A 74 -29.49 -21.21 -13.27
CA VAL A 74 -30.32 -20.57 -14.30
C VAL A 74 -30.03 -21.18 -15.67
N ILE A 75 -28.74 -21.31 -16.06
CA ILE A 75 -28.36 -21.87 -17.36
C ILE A 75 -28.81 -23.33 -17.50
N VAL A 76 -28.68 -24.14 -16.45
CA VAL A 76 -28.95 -25.57 -16.50
C VAL A 76 -30.45 -25.87 -16.37
N ARG A 77 -31.17 -25.18 -15.46
CA ARG A 77 -32.57 -25.54 -15.13
C ARG A 77 -33.61 -24.68 -15.84
N PHE A 78 -33.27 -23.46 -16.24
CA PHE A 78 -34.21 -22.49 -16.78
C PHE A 78 -33.97 -22.14 -18.26
N ASN A 79 -33.27 -23.00 -19.01
CA ASN A 79 -33.16 -22.88 -20.46
C ASN A 79 -34.44 -23.37 -21.17
N ALA A 80 -34.62 -22.99 -22.42
CA ALA A 80 -35.83 -23.31 -23.20
C ALA A 80 -36.15 -24.82 -23.35
N ARG A 81 -35.13 -25.69 -23.23
CA ARG A 81 -35.34 -27.14 -23.27
C ARG A 81 -35.78 -27.72 -21.93
N ALA A 82 -35.19 -27.25 -20.84
CA ALA A 82 -35.45 -27.74 -19.48
C ALA A 82 -36.73 -27.12 -18.89
N ASN A 83 -37.09 -25.90 -19.34
CA ASN A 83 -38.23 -25.16 -18.84
C ASN A 83 -38.99 -24.48 -20.00
N PRO A 84 -39.72 -25.27 -20.83
CA PRO A 84 -40.38 -24.75 -22.03
C PRO A 84 -41.54 -23.81 -21.71
N ILE A 85 -42.16 -23.89 -20.54
CA ILE A 85 -43.25 -23.02 -20.10
C ILE A 85 -42.78 -22.27 -18.84
N PRO A 86 -42.27 -21.01 -18.95
CA PRO A 86 -41.80 -20.27 -17.83
C PRO A 86 -42.92 -19.85 -16.87
N SER A 87 -42.62 -19.77 -15.59
CA SER A 87 -43.53 -19.21 -14.59
C SER A 87 -43.82 -17.74 -14.87
N ARG A 88 -45.02 -17.27 -14.55
CA ARG A 88 -45.44 -15.88 -14.64
C ARG A 88 -45.23 -15.08 -13.34
N THR A 89 -44.63 -15.70 -12.32
CA THR A 89 -44.31 -15.02 -11.05
C THR A 89 -43.30 -13.91 -11.30
N THR A 90 -43.67 -12.66 -10.99
CA THR A 90 -42.88 -11.49 -11.29
C THR A 90 -42.18 -10.89 -10.06
N HIS A 91 -42.61 -11.24 -8.86
CA HIS A 91 -42.09 -10.69 -7.61
C HIS A 91 -42.22 -11.71 -6.46
N ASN A 92 -41.38 -11.49 -5.44
CA ASN A 92 -41.44 -12.19 -4.15
C ASN A 92 -40.91 -11.27 -3.06
N THR A 93 -41.81 -10.74 -2.27
CA THR A 93 -41.52 -9.74 -1.23
C THR A 93 -40.44 -10.21 -0.22
N LEU A 94 -40.44 -11.52 0.13
CA LEU A 94 -39.44 -12.04 1.07
C LEU A 94 -38.03 -12.01 0.47
N ILE A 95 -37.91 -12.40 -0.79
CA ILE A 95 -36.59 -12.33 -1.50
C ILE A 95 -36.15 -10.88 -1.67
N GLU A 96 -37.08 -9.98 -1.97
CA GLU A 96 -36.80 -8.54 -2.12
C GLU A 96 -36.27 -7.92 -0.82
N ILE A 97 -36.91 -8.25 0.31
CA ILE A 97 -36.40 -7.86 1.62
C ILE A 97 -35.03 -8.47 1.89
N ALA A 98 -34.84 -9.76 1.57
CA ALA A 98 -33.57 -10.45 1.80
C ALA A 98 -32.41 -9.81 1.01
N TRP A 99 -32.61 -9.56 -0.30
CA TRP A 99 -31.52 -8.95 -1.11
C TRP A 99 -31.26 -7.47 -0.80
N THR A 100 -32.16 -6.80 -0.07
CA THR A 100 -31.95 -5.45 0.45
C THR A 100 -31.20 -5.49 1.78
N ILE A 101 -31.65 -6.32 2.71
CA ILE A 101 -31.12 -6.31 4.09
C ILE A 101 -29.76 -7.02 4.17
N ILE A 102 -29.56 -8.15 3.47
CA ILE A 102 -28.29 -8.91 3.54
C ILE A 102 -27.09 -8.07 3.14
N PRO A 103 -27.08 -7.34 1.99
CA PRO A 103 -25.97 -6.45 1.65
C PRO A 103 -25.71 -5.37 2.69
N ILE A 104 -26.75 -4.77 3.27
CA ILE A 104 -26.60 -3.76 4.33
C ILE A 104 -25.88 -4.36 5.54
N VAL A 105 -26.28 -5.57 5.96
CA VAL A 105 -25.63 -6.27 7.08
C VAL A 105 -24.16 -6.58 6.76
N ILE A 106 -23.86 -7.04 5.54
CA ILE A 106 -22.47 -7.29 5.09
C ILE A 106 -21.65 -6.00 5.17
N LEU A 107 -22.18 -4.87 4.68
CA LEU A 107 -21.50 -3.59 4.75
C LEU A 107 -21.27 -3.12 6.19
N MET A 108 -22.23 -3.32 7.09
CA MET A 108 -22.06 -3.01 8.51
C MET A 108 -20.95 -3.84 9.16
N VAL A 109 -20.87 -5.13 8.81
CA VAL A 109 -19.80 -6.01 9.30
C VAL A 109 -18.42 -5.56 8.80
N ILE A 110 -18.33 -5.12 7.54
CA ILE A 110 -17.08 -4.59 6.95
C ILE A 110 -16.71 -3.23 7.55
N ALA A 111 -17.68 -2.37 7.83
CA ALA A 111 -17.43 -1.01 8.30
C ALA A 111 -16.65 -0.97 9.62
N VAL A 112 -16.94 -1.88 10.56
CA VAL A 112 -16.28 -1.89 11.89
C VAL A 112 -14.76 -2.04 11.78
N PRO A 113 -14.19 -3.09 11.16
CA PRO A 113 -12.75 -3.22 11.01
C PRO A 113 -12.15 -2.15 10.07
N SER A 114 -12.91 -1.70 9.06
CA SER A 114 -12.49 -0.62 8.16
C SER A 114 -12.23 0.68 8.91
N PHE A 115 -13.17 1.15 9.73
CA PHE A 115 -12.98 2.35 10.54
C PHE A 115 -11.87 2.18 11.58
N LYS A 116 -11.75 1.00 12.19
CA LYS A 116 -10.65 0.71 13.13
C LYS A 116 -9.29 0.87 12.44
N LEU A 117 -9.12 0.34 11.23
CA LEU A 117 -7.90 0.47 10.44
C LEU A 117 -7.66 1.95 10.05
N LEU A 118 -8.70 2.65 9.58
CA LEU A 118 -8.60 4.07 9.21
C LEU A 118 -8.12 4.92 10.38
N PHE A 119 -8.73 4.80 11.55
CA PHE A 119 -8.31 5.55 12.74
C PHE A 119 -6.91 5.16 13.23
N PHE A 120 -6.51 3.90 13.07
CA PHE A 120 -5.15 3.47 13.38
C PHE A 120 -4.11 4.17 12.49
N GLN A 121 -4.40 4.33 11.20
CA GLN A 121 -3.52 5.03 10.26
C GLN A 121 -3.46 6.55 10.51
N LEU A 122 -4.60 7.17 10.87
CA LEU A 122 -4.71 8.60 11.09
C LEU A 122 -4.10 9.07 12.42
N ASN A 123 -4.03 8.20 13.42
CA ASN A 123 -3.45 8.51 14.71
C ASN A 123 -1.93 8.30 14.68
N ILE A 124 -1.19 9.37 14.45
CA ILE A 124 0.29 9.34 14.42
C ILE A 124 0.80 9.21 15.87
N PRO A 125 1.52 8.12 16.23
CA PRO A 125 2.14 8.00 17.53
C PRO A 125 3.24 9.05 17.75
N ALA A 126 3.76 9.17 18.97
CA ALA A 126 4.94 9.97 19.22
C ALA A 126 6.08 9.52 18.30
N ALA A 127 6.56 10.43 17.47
CA ALA A 127 7.57 10.14 16.46
C ALA A 127 8.98 10.15 17.09
N ASP A 128 9.77 9.13 16.78
CA ASP A 128 11.19 9.08 17.11
C ASP A 128 12.03 9.85 16.07
N LEU A 129 11.54 9.96 14.85
CA LEU A 129 12.18 10.63 13.73
C LEU A 129 11.14 11.30 12.85
N THR A 130 11.40 12.53 12.41
CA THR A 130 10.61 13.22 11.39
C THR A 130 11.42 13.34 10.10
N VAL A 131 10.80 12.98 8.97
CA VAL A 131 11.35 13.19 7.63
C VAL A 131 10.33 13.96 6.80
N LYS A 132 10.75 15.06 6.19
CA LYS A 132 9.95 15.80 5.21
C LYS A 132 10.30 15.31 3.81
N ALA A 133 9.32 14.83 3.06
CA ALA A 133 9.41 14.44 1.66
C ALA A 133 8.71 15.49 0.80
N THR A 134 9.46 16.18 -0.06
CA THR A 134 8.92 17.16 -1.00
C THR A 134 8.94 16.57 -2.41
N GLY A 135 7.74 16.42 -3.01
CA GLY A 135 7.62 15.99 -4.41
C GLY A 135 7.92 17.14 -5.35
N LYS A 136 8.74 16.88 -6.36
CA LYS A 136 9.10 17.78 -7.44
C LYS A 136 9.00 17.05 -8.78
N GLN A 137 8.87 17.75 -9.88
CA GLN A 137 8.88 17.19 -11.24
C GLN A 137 10.32 16.92 -11.71
N TRP A 138 10.88 15.71 -11.75
CA TRP A 138 10.27 14.44 -11.29
C TRP A 138 11.31 13.73 -10.40
N TYR A 139 11.31 14.06 -9.13
CA TYR A 139 12.17 13.49 -8.10
C TYR A 139 11.63 13.82 -6.70
N TRP A 140 12.22 13.23 -5.66
CA TRP A 140 11.92 13.55 -4.28
C TRP A 140 13.07 14.30 -3.62
N SER A 141 12.76 15.30 -2.77
CA SER A 141 13.71 15.89 -1.83
C SER A 141 13.36 15.47 -0.42
N TYR A 142 14.36 15.01 0.31
CA TYR A 142 14.21 14.62 1.71
C TYR A 142 14.90 15.62 2.61
N ASN A 143 14.22 16.00 3.72
CA ASN A 143 14.78 16.86 4.75
C ASN A 143 14.54 16.21 6.12
N TYR A 144 15.57 16.24 6.98
CA TYR A 144 15.57 15.72 8.35
C TYR A 144 15.61 16.89 9.34
N PRO A 145 14.48 17.49 9.69
CA PRO A 145 14.45 18.73 10.48
C PRO A 145 15.01 18.57 11.88
N ASP A 146 14.84 17.38 12.48
CA ASP A 146 15.28 17.08 13.85
C ASP A 146 16.80 16.79 13.93
N ASN A 147 17.48 16.64 12.78
CA ASN A 147 18.88 16.19 12.70
C ASN A 147 19.83 17.18 12.02
N GLY A 148 19.63 18.48 12.22
CA GLY A 148 20.51 19.52 11.65
C GLY A 148 20.12 19.94 10.24
N GLN A 149 18.85 19.77 9.85
CA GLN A 149 18.29 20.17 8.56
C GLN A 149 19.07 19.61 7.34
N ILE A 150 19.48 18.34 7.45
CA ILE A 150 20.04 17.60 6.33
C ILE A 150 19.01 17.59 5.21
N GLU A 151 19.34 18.10 4.03
CA GLU A 151 18.45 18.12 2.87
C GLU A 151 19.21 17.63 1.63
N PHE A 152 18.60 16.67 0.91
CA PHE A 152 19.15 16.16 -0.34
C PHE A 152 18.05 15.72 -1.31
N ASP A 153 18.39 15.69 -2.58
CA ASP A 153 17.55 15.20 -3.65
C ASP A 153 17.83 13.71 -3.89
N SER A 154 16.78 13.00 -4.29
CA SER A 154 16.77 11.57 -4.59
C SER A 154 16.22 11.36 -6.00
N LEU A 155 17.11 11.03 -6.93
CA LEU A 155 16.80 10.84 -8.35
C LEU A 155 16.90 9.37 -8.74
N MET A 156 16.04 8.97 -9.67
CA MET A 156 16.08 7.61 -10.22
C MET A 156 17.41 7.35 -10.94
N LEU A 157 18.03 6.21 -10.65
CA LEU A 157 19.24 5.76 -11.36
C LEU A 157 18.92 5.33 -12.79
N LYS A 158 19.76 5.73 -13.72
CA LYS A 158 19.71 5.28 -15.10
C LYS A 158 20.20 3.82 -15.21
N GLU A 159 19.92 3.16 -16.33
CA GLU A 159 20.19 1.74 -16.50
C GLU A 159 21.69 1.38 -16.31
N GLY A 160 22.61 2.22 -16.77
CA GLY A 160 24.06 2.02 -16.62
C GLY A 160 24.63 2.40 -15.26
N GLU A 161 23.86 3.04 -14.39
CA GLU A 161 24.29 3.51 -13.06
C GLU A 161 23.89 2.54 -11.92
N ARG A 162 22.98 1.60 -12.22
CA ARG A 162 22.49 0.61 -11.24
C ARG A 162 23.55 -0.45 -10.94
N LYS A 163 23.63 -0.82 -9.67
CA LYS A 163 24.42 -1.96 -9.20
C LYS A 163 23.63 -3.26 -9.37
N GLU A 164 24.33 -4.38 -9.34
CA GLU A 164 23.71 -5.70 -9.32
C GLU A 164 22.74 -5.83 -8.13
N GLY A 165 21.55 -6.39 -8.38
CA GLY A 165 20.49 -6.51 -7.36
C GLY A 165 19.58 -5.28 -7.19
N GLN A 166 19.93 -4.11 -7.75
CA GLN A 166 19.06 -2.93 -7.69
C GLN A 166 17.95 -3.03 -8.74
N PRO A 167 16.66 -2.86 -8.33
CA PRO A 167 15.52 -3.02 -9.24
C PRO A 167 15.46 -1.87 -10.26
N ARG A 168 15.13 -2.23 -11.50
CA ARG A 168 14.88 -1.28 -12.58
C ARG A 168 13.73 -0.35 -12.23
N LEU A 169 13.86 0.95 -12.51
CA LEU A 169 12.88 2.02 -12.28
C LEU A 169 12.53 2.30 -10.81
N LEU A 170 13.18 1.66 -9.84
CA LEU A 170 12.94 1.87 -8.42
C LEU A 170 14.19 2.33 -7.65
N ALA A 171 15.38 2.02 -8.15
CA ALA A 171 16.62 2.41 -7.51
C ALA A 171 16.91 3.91 -7.71
N VAL A 172 17.46 4.55 -6.67
CA VAL A 172 17.81 5.97 -6.62
C VAL A 172 19.26 6.18 -6.25
N ASP A 173 19.78 7.38 -6.50
CA ASP A 173 21.14 7.80 -6.15
C ASP A 173 21.31 8.04 -4.65
N ASN A 174 20.31 8.61 -3.98
CA ASN A 174 20.31 8.88 -2.54
C ASN A 174 19.01 8.35 -1.91
N GLU A 175 19.14 7.33 -1.07
CA GLU A 175 18.00 6.68 -0.38
C GLU A 175 17.60 7.49 0.87
N MET A 176 16.32 7.47 1.22
CA MET A 176 15.82 7.96 2.50
C MET A 176 16.22 6.96 3.60
N VAL A 177 17.13 7.30 4.49
CA VAL A 177 17.64 6.38 5.52
C VAL A 177 16.87 6.57 6.82
N VAL A 178 16.42 5.46 7.43
CA VAL A 178 15.67 5.47 8.69
C VAL A 178 16.09 4.30 9.60
N PRO A 179 16.00 4.46 10.94
CA PRO A 179 16.33 3.38 11.86
C PRO A 179 15.17 2.36 11.97
N VAL A 180 15.52 1.08 12.11
CA VAL A 180 14.57 -0.01 12.35
C VAL A 180 13.87 0.15 13.71
N ASN A 181 12.62 -0.30 13.81
CA ASN A 181 11.80 -0.28 15.04
C ASN A 181 11.54 1.11 15.64
N LYS A 182 11.78 2.18 14.88
CA LYS A 182 11.44 3.55 15.28
C LYS A 182 10.19 4.03 14.53
N THR A 183 9.41 4.86 15.21
CA THR A 183 8.26 5.52 14.59
C THR A 183 8.76 6.70 13.76
N VAL A 184 8.60 6.59 12.46
CA VAL A 184 8.97 7.64 11.50
C VAL A 184 7.70 8.40 11.08
N ARG A 185 7.68 9.69 11.37
CA ARG A 185 6.67 10.62 10.85
C ARG A 185 7.15 11.15 9.50
N VAL A 186 6.35 10.97 8.47
CA VAL A 186 6.62 11.51 7.14
C VAL A 186 5.70 12.70 6.90
N ILE A 187 6.30 13.86 6.70
CA ILE A 187 5.62 15.10 6.31
C ILE A 187 5.75 15.24 4.80
N THR A 188 4.65 15.43 4.07
CA THR A 188 4.68 15.53 2.62
C THR A 188 4.13 16.87 2.13
N THR A 189 4.72 17.40 1.06
CA THR A 189 4.22 18.56 0.29
C THR A 189 4.70 18.47 -1.16
N GLY A 190 4.00 19.12 -2.08
CA GLY A 190 4.45 19.33 -3.45
C GLY A 190 5.13 20.69 -3.61
N ALA A 191 6.18 20.77 -4.42
CA ALA A 191 6.81 22.03 -4.76
C ALA A 191 6.18 22.70 -6.00
N ASP A 192 5.58 21.91 -6.87
CA ASP A 192 5.09 22.31 -8.20
C ASP A 192 3.66 21.81 -8.47
N VAL A 193 3.47 20.50 -8.63
CA VAL A 193 2.17 19.86 -8.84
C VAL A 193 1.88 18.88 -7.68
N ILE A 194 0.71 18.23 -7.72
CA ILE A 194 0.39 17.17 -6.76
C ILE A 194 1.21 15.92 -7.10
N HIS A 195 1.85 15.34 -6.09
CA HIS A 195 2.48 14.03 -6.09
C HIS A 195 1.85 13.17 -5.00
N SER A 196 2.22 11.90 -4.90
CA SER A 196 1.80 11.05 -3.77
C SER A 196 2.95 10.16 -3.32
N PHE A 197 3.30 10.25 -2.05
CA PHE A 197 4.34 9.44 -1.43
C PHE A 197 3.76 8.10 -1.00
N ALA A 198 4.19 7.00 -1.64
CA ALA A 198 3.65 5.68 -1.38
C ALA A 198 4.75 4.63 -1.27
N VAL A 199 4.73 3.84 -0.18
CA VAL A 199 5.62 2.70 0.04
C VAL A 199 4.76 1.49 0.41
N PRO A 200 4.51 0.58 -0.55
CA PRO A 200 3.56 -0.53 -0.37
C PRO A 200 3.87 -1.44 0.81
N SER A 201 5.13 -1.82 1.03
CA SER A 201 5.52 -2.70 2.15
C SER A 201 5.29 -2.07 3.53
N PHE A 202 5.16 -0.76 3.63
CA PHE A 202 4.80 -0.05 4.87
C PHE A 202 3.30 0.23 4.97
N GLY A 203 2.54 0.04 3.89
CA GLY A 203 1.10 0.31 3.84
C GLY A 203 0.77 1.79 3.91
N ILE A 204 1.67 2.66 3.48
CA ILE A 204 1.47 4.11 3.48
C ILE A 204 1.29 4.65 2.07
N LYS A 205 0.34 5.57 1.94
CA LYS A 205 0.13 6.42 0.76
C LYS A 205 -0.45 7.74 1.23
N ILE A 206 0.20 8.84 0.86
CA ILE A 206 -0.21 10.19 1.24
C ILE A 206 0.14 11.20 0.15
N ASP A 207 -0.82 12.05 -0.20
CA ASP A 207 -0.62 13.05 -1.24
C ASP A 207 0.29 14.19 -0.77
N ALA A 208 1.18 14.60 -1.67
CA ALA A 208 2.08 15.73 -1.53
C ALA A 208 1.52 16.90 -2.34
N VAL A 209 0.68 17.72 -1.70
CA VAL A 209 -0.08 18.80 -2.33
C VAL A 209 0.66 20.14 -2.17
N PRO A 210 0.85 20.94 -3.25
CA PRO A 210 1.43 22.27 -3.16
C PRO A 210 0.67 23.18 -2.20
N GLY A 211 1.40 23.90 -1.34
CA GLY A 211 0.81 24.80 -0.36
C GLY A 211 0.14 24.12 0.84
N ARG A 212 0.14 22.79 0.91
CA ARG A 212 -0.42 22.02 2.02
C ARG A 212 0.62 21.08 2.60
N ILE A 213 0.55 20.86 3.91
CA ILE A 213 1.34 19.86 4.63
C ILE A 213 0.42 18.71 5.00
N ASN A 214 0.72 17.54 4.49
CA ASN A 214 0.09 16.28 4.87
C ASN A 214 1.09 15.45 5.69
N GLU A 215 0.56 14.53 6.51
CA GLU A 215 1.38 13.73 7.41
C GLU A 215 0.90 12.28 7.40
N THR A 216 1.86 11.37 7.46
CA THR A 216 1.64 9.95 7.69
C THR A 216 2.75 9.39 8.56
N TRP A 217 2.67 8.12 8.93
CA TRP A 217 3.69 7.47 9.73
C TRP A 217 3.85 6.01 9.37
N PHE A 218 5.03 5.48 9.66
CA PHE A 218 5.29 4.05 9.64
C PHE A 218 6.31 3.70 10.73
N LYS A 219 6.36 2.41 11.05
CA LYS A 219 7.40 1.82 11.89
C LYS A 219 7.92 0.59 11.17
N ALA A 220 9.10 0.72 10.54
CA ALA A 220 9.70 -0.40 9.85
C ALA A 220 10.18 -1.46 10.85
N THR A 221 9.72 -2.71 10.68
CA THR A 221 10.01 -3.82 11.62
C THR A 221 11.22 -4.65 11.22
N ARG A 222 11.77 -4.43 10.02
CA ARG A 222 12.91 -5.19 9.49
C ARG A 222 13.83 -4.28 8.69
N GLU A 223 15.14 -4.51 8.80
CA GLU A 223 16.16 -3.84 7.99
C GLU A 223 16.05 -4.27 6.52
N GLY A 224 16.50 -3.40 5.62
CA GLY A 224 16.46 -3.61 4.17
C GLY A 224 16.08 -2.35 3.38
N VAL A 225 16.01 -2.47 2.06
CA VAL A 225 15.58 -1.38 1.19
C VAL A 225 14.15 -1.62 0.72
N TYR A 226 13.30 -0.64 0.93
CA TYR A 226 11.88 -0.67 0.60
C TYR A 226 11.57 0.35 -0.47
N TYR A 227 10.98 -0.11 -1.57
CA TYR A 227 10.72 0.72 -2.71
C TYR A 227 9.26 1.16 -2.79
N GLY A 228 9.09 2.37 -3.31
CA GLY A 228 7.81 2.97 -3.60
C GLY A 228 7.86 3.80 -4.86
N GLN A 229 6.75 4.39 -5.22
CA GLN A 229 6.62 5.23 -6.40
C GLN A 229 5.67 6.39 -6.14
N CYS A 230 5.80 7.46 -6.92
CA CYS A 230 4.78 8.50 -6.99
C CYS A 230 3.44 7.85 -7.39
N SER A 231 2.39 8.13 -6.63
CA SER A 231 1.06 7.51 -6.79
C SER A 231 -0.04 8.51 -7.11
N GLU A 232 0.33 9.73 -7.60
CA GLU A 232 -0.59 10.73 -8.18
C GLU A 232 0.02 11.26 -9.47
N LEU A 233 -0.76 11.29 -10.56
CA LEU A 233 -0.27 11.66 -11.88
C LEU A 233 0.27 13.10 -11.89
N CYS A 234 1.57 13.25 -12.05
CA CYS A 234 2.29 14.51 -11.93
C CYS A 234 2.97 15.00 -13.23
N GLY A 235 2.69 14.35 -14.36
CA GLY A 235 3.22 14.73 -15.68
C GLY A 235 3.93 13.60 -16.41
N LYS A 236 4.76 13.95 -17.41
CA LYS A 236 5.35 12.98 -18.36
C LYS A 236 6.26 11.93 -17.71
N ASP A 237 6.99 12.30 -16.68
CA ASP A 237 7.95 11.40 -16.00
C ASP A 237 7.43 10.90 -14.64
N HIS A 238 6.07 10.87 -14.48
CA HIS A 238 5.41 10.37 -13.28
C HIS A 238 5.89 8.97 -12.84
N ALA A 239 6.16 8.06 -13.77
CA ALA A 239 6.65 6.71 -13.48
C ALA A 239 8.15 6.64 -13.16
N TYR A 240 8.88 7.76 -13.28
CA TYR A 240 10.34 7.83 -13.19
C TYR A 240 10.83 8.62 -11.98
N MET A 241 10.02 8.75 -10.94
CA MET A 241 10.36 9.34 -9.63
C MET A 241 10.07 8.37 -8.49
N PRO A 242 10.88 7.32 -8.36
CA PRO A 242 10.70 6.32 -7.33
C PRO A 242 11.09 6.83 -5.94
N ILE A 243 10.69 6.05 -4.95
CA ILE A 243 11.02 6.23 -3.53
C ILE A 243 11.85 5.02 -3.12
N ALA A 244 12.99 5.22 -2.46
CA ALA A 244 13.73 4.15 -1.81
C ALA A 244 13.98 4.51 -0.35
N VAL A 245 13.49 3.67 0.56
CA VAL A 245 13.66 3.81 2.00
C VAL A 245 14.60 2.73 2.49
N HIS A 246 15.78 3.14 2.95
CA HIS A 246 16.78 2.23 3.52
C HIS A 246 16.61 2.17 5.04
N VAL A 247 16.12 1.05 5.52
CA VAL A 247 15.95 0.77 6.94
C VAL A 247 17.21 0.10 7.46
N VAL A 248 17.84 0.73 8.44
CA VAL A 248 19.13 0.29 8.99
C VAL A 248 19.06 0.17 10.51
N SER A 249 20.07 -0.44 11.13
CA SER A 249 20.19 -0.45 12.59
C SER A 249 20.35 0.96 13.17
N GLU A 250 20.04 1.16 14.45
CA GLU A 250 20.22 2.48 15.11
C GLU A 250 21.67 2.96 15.04
N GLN A 251 22.64 2.05 15.15
CA GLN A 251 24.06 2.38 15.06
C GLN A 251 24.45 2.82 13.64
N ALA A 252 23.96 2.12 12.62
CA ALA A 252 24.22 2.48 11.23
C ALA A 252 23.54 3.80 10.86
N PHE A 253 22.35 4.06 11.40
CA PHE A 253 21.66 5.34 11.23
C PHE A 253 22.44 6.50 11.85
N ALA A 254 22.96 6.33 13.08
CA ALA A 254 23.80 7.35 13.72
C ALA A 254 25.07 7.64 12.92
N ALA A 255 25.75 6.61 12.40
CA ALA A 255 26.93 6.79 11.54
C ALA A 255 26.56 7.50 10.23
N TRP A 256 25.47 7.13 9.59
CA TRP A 256 24.96 7.79 8.38
C TRP A 256 24.63 9.26 8.64
N LEU A 257 24.03 9.61 9.78
CA LEU A 257 23.73 11.00 10.15
C LEU A 257 24.99 11.87 10.21
N GLU A 258 26.08 11.36 10.76
CA GLU A 258 27.35 12.11 10.83
C GLU A 258 27.97 12.33 9.44
N GLU A 259 27.85 11.35 8.55
CA GLU A 259 28.29 11.51 7.15
C GLU A 259 27.35 12.46 6.38
N ALA A 260 26.04 12.32 6.57
CA ALA A 260 25.04 13.14 5.91
C ALA A 260 25.15 14.62 6.32
N LYS A 261 25.45 14.92 7.59
CA LYS A 261 25.73 16.28 8.06
C LYS A 261 26.91 16.89 7.32
N LYS A 262 27.99 16.13 7.10
CA LYS A 262 29.18 16.64 6.37
C LYS A 262 28.88 16.87 4.88
N LYS A 263 28.01 16.04 4.30
CA LYS A 263 27.71 16.04 2.85
C LYS A 263 26.59 17.00 2.46
N TYR A 264 25.56 17.16 3.31
CA TYR A 264 24.30 17.80 2.95
C TYR A 264 23.85 18.92 3.89
N ALA A 265 24.55 19.16 5.04
CA ALA A 265 24.16 20.25 5.92
C ALA A 265 24.33 21.60 5.20
N ARG A 266 23.31 22.44 5.25
CA ARG A 266 23.40 23.82 4.75
C ARG A 266 24.10 24.65 5.81
N ASP A 267 25.25 25.19 5.48
CA ASP A 267 25.95 26.15 6.34
C ASP A 267 25.03 27.35 6.65
N GLY A 268 24.79 27.62 7.93
CA GLY A 268 24.15 28.84 8.41
C GLY A 268 22.65 28.77 8.78
N VAL A 269 21.99 27.62 8.77
CA VAL A 269 20.60 27.50 9.25
C VAL A 269 20.57 27.06 10.71
N VAL A 270 20.23 28.00 11.62
CA VAL A 270 19.96 27.70 13.02
C VAL A 270 18.70 26.78 13.07
N PRO A 271 18.76 25.61 13.71
CA PRO A 271 17.60 24.73 13.80
C PRO A 271 16.47 25.45 14.55
N PRO A 272 15.21 25.40 14.04
CA PRO A 272 14.10 25.88 14.83
C PRO A 272 13.95 24.97 16.05
N THR A 273 14.13 25.53 17.22
CA THR A 273 13.90 24.90 18.51
C THR A 273 12.48 24.34 18.55
N ASN A 274 12.35 22.99 18.62
CA ASN A 274 11.14 22.25 19.02
C ASN A 274 9.84 22.47 18.22
N VAL A 275 9.72 21.88 17.07
CA VAL A 275 8.40 21.65 16.40
C VAL A 275 7.62 20.49 17.06
N ALA A 276 8.27 19.63 17.83
CA ALA A 276 7.64 18.50 18.52
C ALA A 276 6.78 18.88 19.73
N ALA A 277 6.94 20.09 20.30
CA ALA A 277 6.23 20.48 21.52
C ALA A 277 4.88 21.21 21.29
N ALA A 278 4.47 21.47 20.07
CA ALA A 278 3.37 22.39 19.77
C ALA A 278 1.98 21.76 19.59
N ARG A 279 1.74 20.48 19.90
CA ARG A 279 0.39 19.91 19.90
C ARG A 279 0.09 18.97 21.06
N SER A 280 0.28 19.45 22.30
CA SER A 280 -0.49 18.99 23.45
C SER A 280 -1.48 20.09 23.84
N ILE A 281 -2.37 20.48 22.95
CA ILE A 281 -3.51 21.34 23.28
C ILE A 281 -4.76 20.71 22.66
N THR A 282 -5.51 20.06 23.55
CA THR A 282 -6.98 19.92 23.61
C THR A 282 -7.76 19.66 22.31
N ARG A 283 -8.29 18.42 22.15
CA ARG A 283 -9.74 18.21 22.14
C ARG A 283 -10.07 16.76 22.46
#